data_6021ec518c8fab26dead8f9ef48d99d7
#
_entry.id   6021ec518c8fab26dead8f9ef48d99d7
#
_cell.length_a   1.000
_cell.length_b   1.000
_cell.length_c   1.000
_cell.angle_alpha   90.00
_cell.angle_beta   90.00
_cell.angle_gamma   90.00
#
_symmetry.space_group_name_H-M   'P 1'
#
loop_
_entity.id
_entity.type
_entity.pdbx_description
1 polymer ?
#
loop_
_entity_poly.entity_id
_entity_poly.type
_entity_poly.pdbx_seq_one_letter_code
_entity_poly.pdbx_strand_id
1 'polypeptide(L)'
;MRFRKSLLTAALLSGLLAACASDPSSSSRDTNIDAHIAEASRRFGMPEQWIREVIRQESGGRTMMNGRPITSHAGAMGLMQVMPVTYSEMRRKHGLGSDPYHPRDNILAGTAYLREMYDLFGSPGFLGAYNCGPGCYADYLAGNRRLPGETRRYIASVSPRLEGGITGGTVEVASLPATQPPPISAAPAPVPVTPVPAPPVAPLPPPVIGATPLPVKVAAAGGWTVQLGAFRSPDDSARIIDRARRSMPGTLSRTERVVQTVDTQNGPLYRARLTGLTQQDAAQSCASLTGMGMACFVVPPGA
;
A
#
# COMPACT_ATOMS: atom_id res chain seq x y z
N MET A 1 2.86 92.66 38.36
CA MET A 1 2.00 91.50 38.14
C MET A 1 2.59 90.66 36.99
N ARG A 2 3.21 89.55 37.29
CA ARG A 2 3.91 88.72 36.30
C ARG A 2 3.29 87.30 36.34
N PHE A 3 2.60 86.88 35.28
CA PHE A 3 2.08 85.53 35.09
C PHE A 3 3.17 84.66 34.54
N ARG A 4 3.53 83.63 35.26
CA ARG A 4 4.40 82.54 34.81
C ARG A 4 3.53 81.48 34.10
N LYS A 5 3.85 81.21 32.83
CA LYS A 5 3.31 80.10 32.08
C LYS A 5 4.14 78.82 32.31
N SER A 6 3.49 77.79 32.89
CA SER A 6 4.10 76.43 33.02
C SER A 6 3.85 75.67 31.73
N LEU A 7 4.95 75.18 31.11
CA LEU A 7 4.95 74.26 30.01
C LEU A 7 4.87 72.86 30.57
N LEU A 8 3.82 72.09 30.23
CA LEU A 8 3.71 70.65 30.43
C LEU A 8 4.28 69.98 29.18
N THR A 9 5.40 69.29 29.38
CA THR A 9 5.98 68.33 28.37
C THR A 9 5.28 67.00 28.49
N ALA A 10 4.49 66.65 27.50
CA ALA A 10 3.93 65.26 27.33
C ALA A 10 4.97 64.37 26.67
N ALA A 11 5.44 63.36 27.41
CA ALA A 11 6.30 62.32 26.88
C ALA A 11 5.43 61.25 26.21
N LEU A 12 5.53 61.14 24.90
CA LEU A 12 4.96 60.04 24.10
C LEU A 12 5.82 58.81 24.24
N LEU A 13 5.32 57.80 24.96
CA LEU A 13 5.91 56.46 25.01
C LEU A 13 5.46 55.69 23.78
N SER A 14 6.31 55.63 22.76
CA SER A 14 6.09 54.77 21.57
C SER A 14 6.46 53.32 21.93
N GLY A 15 5.44 52.47 22.21
CA GLY A 15 5.62 51.04 22.36
C GLY A 15 5.87 50.39 21.02
N LEU A 16 7.09 49.82 20.81
CA LEU A 16 7.38 48.90 19.73
C LEU A 16 6.65 47.55 19.98
N LEU A 17 5.54 47.34 19.26
CA LEU A 17 5.00 46.01 19.07
C LEU A 17 5.90 45.27 18.08
N ALA A 18 6.80 44.40 18.57
CA ALA A 18 7.46 43.41 17.75
C ALA A 18 6.41 42.38 17.31
N ALA A 19 5.85 42.56 16.12
CA ALA A 19 5.07 41.55 15.42
C ALA A 19 6.05 40.41 15.04
N CYS A 20 5.92 39.28 15.68
CA CYS A 20 6.51 38.03 15.18
C CYS A 20 5.85 37.71 13.84
N ALA A 21 6.50 38.15 12.76
CA ALA A 21 6.16 37.69 11.41
C ALA A 21 6.58 36.21 11.31
N SER A 22 5.61 35.33 11.51
CA SER A 22 5.76 33.93 11.15
C SER A 22 5.96 33.86 9.63
N ASP A 23 7.08 33.32 9.19
CA ASP A 23 7.43 33.16 7.78
C ASP A 23 6.35 32.36 7.05
N PRO A 24 5.62 32.93 6.06
CA PRO A 24 4.56 32.20 5.35
C PRO A 24 5.08 31.14 4.39
N SER A 25 6.40 30.98 4.23
CA SER A 25 7.01 30.07 3.25
C SER A 25 7.14 28.62 3.71
N SER A 26 7.08 28.31 5.01
CA SER A 26 7.10 26.94 5.52
C SER A 26 5.70 26.31 5.57
N SER A 27 4.66 27.12 5.79
CA SER A 27 3.27 26.67 5.90
C SER A 27 2.63 26.26 4.55
N SER A 28 3.06 26.84 3.44
CA SER A 28 2.44 26.58 2.13
C SER A 28 2.82 25.24 1.48
N ARG A 29 3.98 24.67 1.84
CA ARG A 29 4.40 23.36 1.34
C ARG A 29 3.67 22.22 2.07
N ASP A 30 3.48 22.33 3.36
CA ASP A 30 2.78 21.33 4.18
C ASP A 30 1.27 21.31 3.89
N THR A 31 0.66 22.47 3.68
CA THR A 31 -0.77 22.57 3.32
C THR A 31 -1.09 21.96 1.96
N ASN A 32 -0.15 21.98 1.02
CA ASN A 32 -0.37 21.39 -0.29
C ASN A 32 -0.32 19.84 -0.26
N ILE A 33 0.62 19.25 0.47
CA ILE A 33 0.71 17.79 0.63
C ILE A 33 -0.52 17.26 1.35
N ASP A 34 -0.97 17.90 2.41
CA ASP A 34 -2.16 17.53 3.16
C ASP A 34 -3.43 17.59 2.30
N ALA A 35 -3.58 18.62 1.49
CA ALA A 35 -4.70 18.72 0.55
C ALA A 35 -4.68 17.57 -0.50
N HIS A 36 -3.50 17.19 -0.99
CA HIS A 36 -3.35 16.08 -1.92
C HIS A 36 -3.61 14.71 -1.27
N ILE A 37 -3.23 14.54 -0.01
CA ILE A 37 -3.56 13.34 0.77
C ILE A 37 -5.08 13.24 0.97
N ALA A 38 -5.73 14.33 1.35
CA ALA A 38 -7.19 14.36 1.52
C ALA A 38 -7.93 14.08 0.19
N GLU A 39 -7.43 14.60 -0.95
CA GLU A 39 -7.95 14.28 -2.28
C GLU A 39 -7.80 12.78 -2.58
N ALA A 40 -6.60 12.22 -2.37
CA ALA A 40 -6.31 10.81 -2.62
C ALA A 40 -7.15 9.88 -1.73
N SER A 41 -7.32 10.24 -0.45
CA SER A 41 -8.17 9.52 0.50
C SER A 41 -9.61 9.42 0.01
N ARG A 42 -10.22 10.54 -0.36
CA ARG A 42 -11.59 10.56 -0.89
C ARG A 42 -11.73 9.79 -2.20
N ARG A 43 -10.76 9.93 -3.10
CA ARG A 43 -10.81 9.33 -4.44
C ARG A 43 -10.66 7.82 -4.41
N PHE A 44 -9.81 7.29 -3.55
CA PHE A 44 -9.46 5.87 -3.52
C PHE A 44 -9.96 5.14 -2.27
N GLY A 45 -10.65 5.83 -1.34
CA GLY A 45 -11.18 5.21 -0.13
C GLY A 45 -10.10 4.66 0.81
N MET A 46 -8.92 5.30 0.83
CA MET A 46 -7.83 4.95 1.74
C MET A 46 -7.75 5.98 2.89
N PRO A 47 -7.61 5.55 4.15
CA PRO A 47 -7.48 6.48 5.27
C PRO A 47 -6.28 7.43 5.08
N GLU A 48 -6.47 8.72 5.33
CA GLU A 48 -5.40 9.73 5.21
C GLU A 48 -4.17 9.37 6.05
N GLN A 49 -4.39 8.85 7.26
CA GLN A 49 -3.31 8.41 8.14
C GLN A 49 -2.44 7.32 7.46
N TRP A 50 -3.04 6.37 6.76
CA TRP A 50 -2.30 5.32 6.07
C TRP A 50 -1.44 5.87 4.94
N ILE A 51 -1.99 6.83 4.17
CA ILE A 51 -1.25 7.51 3.11
C ILE A 51 -0.06 8.28 3.70
N ARG A 52 -0.26 9.02 4.81
CA ARG A 52 0.81 9.75 5.51
C ARG A 52 1.92 8.82 6.00
N GLU A 53 1.56 7.69 6.59
CA GLU A 53 2.54 6.75 7.11
C GLU A 53 3.37 6.09 6.00
N VAL A 54 2.75 5.78 4.85
CA VAL A 54 3.48 5.31 3.67
C VAL A 54 4.41 6.42 3.14
N ILE A 55 3.93 7.64 2.94
CA ILE A 55 4.78 8.77 2.51
C ILE A 55 5.96 8.97 3.48
N ARG A 56 5.72 8.92 4.78
CA ARG A 56 6.76 9.04 5.79
C ARG A 56 7.80 7.92 5.70
N GLN A 57 7.37 6.70 5.47
CA GLN A 57 8.26 5.54 5.31
C GLN A 57 9.07 5.59 4.03
N GLU A 58 8.47 6.05 2.91
CA GLU A 58 9.08 6.04 1.58
C GLU A 58 10.08 7.20 1.35
N SER A 59 9.69 8.40 1.74
CA SER A 59 10.48 9.61 1.43
C SER A 59 10.79 10.49 2.65
N GLY A 60 10.19 10.18 3.81
CA GLY A 60 10.16 11.09 4.96
C GLY A 60 9.37 12.37 4.69
N GLY A 61 8.44 12.36 3.74
CA GLY A 61 7.67 13.54 3.30
C GLY A 61 8.46 14.51 2.42
N ARG A 62 9.65 14.13 1.95
CA ARG A 62 10.53 15.00 1.15
C ARG A 62 10.24 14.82 -0.33
N THR A 63 10.18 15.93 -1.06
CA THR A 63 10.10 15.95 -2.54
C THR A 63 11.47 15.96 -3.19
N MET A 64 12.49 16.44 -2.45
CA MET A 64 13.85 16.65 -2.95
C MET A 64 14.88 16.03 -2.00
N MET A 65 15.97 15.54 -2.57
CA MET A 65 17.16 15.08 -1.86
C MET A 65 18.39 15.51 -2.62
N ASN A 66 19.32 16.23 -1.95
CA ASN A 66 20.55 16.76 -2.56
C ASN A 66 20.27 17.61 -3.83
N GLY A 67 19.23 18.46 -3.79
CA GLY A 67 18.87 19.36 -4.89
C GLY A 67 18.21 18.69 -6.10
N ARG A 68 17.90 17.40 -6.03
CA ARG A 68 17.22 16.62 -7.09
C ARG A 68 15.91 16.00 -6.58
N PRO A 69 14.94 15.75 -7.47
CA PRO A 69 13.75 14.98 -7.10
C PRO A 69 14.13 13.63 -6.49
N ILE A 70 13.45 13.27 -5.37
CA ILE A 70 13.80 12.06 -4.64
C ILE A 70 13.54 10.81 -5.48
N THR A 71 14.61 10.03 -5.68
CA THR A 71 14.58 8.80 -6.48
C THR A 71 15.45 7.75 -5.77
N SER A 72 14.94 6.53 -5.63
CA SER A 72 15.72 5.42 -5.06
C SER A 72 16.73 4.86 -6.07
N HIS A 73 17.68 4.04 -5.60
CA HIS A 73 18.61 3.33 -6.48
C HIS A 73 17.90 2.38 -7.46
N ALA A 74 16.73 1.86 -7.08
CA ALA A 74 15.90 1.02 -7.93
C ALA A 74 15.03 1.81 -8.92
N GLY A 75 15.07 3.15 -8.87
CA GLY A 75 14.30 4.04 -9.74
C GLY A 75 12.90 4.37 -9.23
N ALA A 76 12.56 4.07 -7.98
CA ALA A 76 11.29 4.50 -7.37
C ALA A 76 11.28 6.02 -7.17
N MET A 77 10.16 6.68 -7.47
CA MET A 77 10.07 8.14 -7.67
C MET A 77 9.12 8.82 -6.69
N GLY A 78 9.53 9.99 -6.22
CA GLY A 78 8.68 10.96 -5.53
C GLY A 78 8.28 10.56 -4.11
N LEU A 79 7.27 11.24 -3.57
CA LEU A 79 6.82 11.13 -2.17
C LEU A 79 6.44 9.72 -1.74
N MET A 80 5.78 8.96 -2.60
CA MET A 80 5.34 7.59 -2.35
C MET A 80 6.22 6.53 -3.02
N GLN A 81 7.39 6.92 -3.56
CA GLN A 81 8.37 6.02 -4.18
C GLN A 81 7.72 5.03 -5.17
N VAL A 82 6.95 5.57 -6.12
CA VAL A 82 6.25 4.77 -7.13
C VAL A 82 7.22 4.39 -8.24
N MET A 83 7.27 3.10 -8.59
CA MET A 83 8.09 2.61 -9.71
C MET A 83 7.59 3.18 -11.06
N PRO A 84 8.48 3.42 -12.04
CA PRO A 84 8.12 4.03 -13.34
C PRO A 84 6.97 3.33 -14.06
N VAL A 85 6.98 2.00 -14.09
CA VAL A 85 5.93 1.20 -14.73
C VAL A 85 4.60 1.37 -14.00
N THR A 86 4.62 1.31 -12.66
CA THR A 86 3.45 1.51 -11.80
C THR A 86 2.87 2.92 -11.99
N TYR A 87 3.74 3.96 -12.01
CA TYR A 87 3.27 5.31 -12.27
C TYR A 87 2.60 5.44 -13.63
N SER A 88 3.21 4.89 -14.68
CA SER A 88 2.66 4.93 -16.03
C SER A 88 1.28 4.27 -16.13
N GLU A 89 1.06 3.16 -15.41
CA GLU A 89 -0.23 2.49 -15.37
C GLU A 89 -1.26 3.29 -14.58
N MET A 90 -0.93 3.71 -13.36
CA MET A 90 -1.84 4.50 -12.52
C MET A 90 -2.20 5.83 -13.18
N ARG A 91 -1.21 6.48 -13.81
CA ARG A 91 -1.43 7.68 -14.61
C ARG A 91 -2.47 7.48 -15.71
N ARG A 92 -2.32 6.43 -16.51
CA ARG A 92 -3.25 6.11 -17.62
C ARG A 92 -4.64 5.75 -17.09
N LYS A 93 -4.71 4.95 -16.04
CA LYS A 93 -5.97 4.46 -15.43
C LYS A 93 -6.77 5.58 -14.76
N HIS A 94 -6.08 6.56 -14.19
CA HIS A 94 -6.69 7.59 -13.37
C HIS A 94 -6.57 9.02 -13.92
N GLY A 95 -6.05 9.19 -15.16
CA GLY A 95 -5.96 10.50 -15.83
C GLY A 95 -5.03 11.46 -15.12
N LEU A 96 -3.84 11.00 -14.65
CA LEU A 96 -2.87 11.83 -13.94
C LEU A 96 -1.88 12.48 -14.91
N GLY A 97 -1.15 13.50 -14.43
CA GLY A 97 -0.12 14.21 -15.19
C GLY A 97 1.04 13.31 -15.63
N SER A 98 1.92 13.85 -16.48
CA SER A 98 3.07 13.11 -17.01
C SER A 98 4.30 13.12 -16.08
N ASP A 99 4.36 14.07 -15.14
CA ASP A 99 5.48 14.20 -14.20
C ASP A 99 5.27 13.33 -12.96
N PRO A 100 6.07 12.25 -12.79
CA PRO A 100 5.97 11.37 -11.63
C PRO A 100 6.46 12.02 -10.32
N TYR A 101 7.13 13.17 -10.39
CA TYR A 101 7.62 13.90 -9.23
C TYR A 101 6.67 15.01 -8.78
N HIS A 102 5.64 15.33 -9.58
CA HIS A 102 4.62 16.28 -9.18
C HIS A 102 3.90 15.77 -7.91
N PRO A 103 3.92 16.50 -6.79
CA PRO A 103 3.47 15.98 -5.49
C PRO A 103 2.06 15.40 -5.51
N ARG A 104 1.10 16.11 -6.10
CA ARG A 104 -0.30 15.66 -6.21
C ARG A 104 -0.40 14.35 -7.00
N ASP A 105 0.19 14.29 -8.17
CA ASP A 105 0.04 13.14 -9.06
C ASP A 105 0.80 11.91 -8.53
N ASN A 106 1.93 12.11 -7.85
CA ASN A 106 2.65 11.03 -7.18
C ASN A 106 1.83 10.45 -6.01
N ILE A 107 1.22 11.31 -5.18
CA ILE A 107 0.36 10.88 -4.07
C ILE A 107 -0.88 10.14 -4.61
N LEU A 108 -1.52 10.65 -5.67
CA LEU A 108 -2.66 9.99 -6.28
C LEU A 108 -2.29 8.63 -6.88
N ALA A 109 -1.18 8.53 -7.62
CA ALA A 109 -0.70 7.28 -8.20
C ALA A 109 -0.33 6.25 -7.12
N GLY A 110 0.43 6.68 -6.12
CA GLY A 110 0.83 5.80 -5.01
C GLY A 110 -0.36 5.31 -4.19
N THR A 111 -1.35 6.18 -3.94
CA THR A 111 -2.55 5.81 -3.19
C THR A 111 -3.46 4.88 -4.01
N ALA A 112 -3.61 5.11 -5.31
CA ALA A 112 -4.34 4.20 -6.20
C ALA A 112 -3.72 2.79 -6.17
N TYR A 113 -2.39 2.70 -6.30
CA TYR A 113 -1.67 1.43 -6.22
C TYR A 113 -1.78 0.78 -4.82
N LEU A 114 -1.69 1.59 -3.76
CA LEU A 114 -1.89 1.12 -2.39
C LEU A 114 -3.29 0.51 -2.19
N ARG A 115 -4.30 1.12 -2.79
CA ARG A 115 -5.68 0.61 -2.80
C ARG A 115 -5.78 -0.73 -3.53
N GLU A 116 -5.18 -0.87 -4.69
CA GLU A 116 -5.13 -2.14 -5.41
C GLU A 116 -4.49 -3.25 -4.58
N MET A 117 -3.39 -2.95 -3.87
CA MET A 117 -2.74 -3.91 -2.98
C MET A 117 -3.63 -4.27 -1.78
N TYR A 118 -4.36 -3.29 -1.23
CA TYR A 118 -5.32 -3.55 -0.16
C TYR A 118 -6.46 -4.46 -0.62
N ASP A 119 -7.01 -4.24 -1.81
CA ASP A 119 -8.08 -5.06 -2.37
C ASP A 119 -7.62 -6.50 -2.65
N LEU A 120 -6.33 -6.71 -2.90
CA LEU A 120 -5.77 -8.04 -3.14
C LEU A 120 -5.41 -8.79 -1.85
N PHE A 121 -4.86 -8.09 -0.86
CA PHE A 121 -4.16 -8.74 0.25
C PHE A 121 -4.66 -8.32 1.63
N GLY A 122 -5.52 -7.31 1.74
CA GLY A 122 -6.00 -6.79 3.02
C GLY A 122 -4.90 -6.17 3.88
N SER A 123 -5.25 -5.76 5.10
CA SER A 123 -4.28 -5.26 6.09
C SER A 123 -3.78 -6.42 6.95
N PRO A 124 -2.48 -6.49 7.31
CA PRO A 124 -1.38 -5.62 6.88
C PRO A 124 -0.71 -6.05 5.56
N GLY A 125 -1.26 -7.06 4.87
CA GLY A 125 -0.66 -7.68 3.67
C GLY A 125 -0.38 -6.70 2.54
N PHE A 126 -1.24 -5.68 2.38
CA PHE A 126 -1.08 -4.64 1.37
C PHE A 126 0.25 -3.89 1.46
N LEU A 127 0.79 -3.71 2.67
CA LEU A 127 2.10 -3.09 2.89
C LEU A 127 3.24 -3.96 2.31
N GLY A 128 3.14 -5.27 2.50
CA GLY A 128 4.10 -6.21 1.92
C GLY A 128 4.06 -6.21 0.41
N ALA A 129 2.86 -6.22 -0.17
CA ALA A 129 2.66 -6.18 -1.61
C ALA A 129 3.07 -4.84 -2.23
N TYR A 130 2.86 -3.72 -1.53
CA TYR A 130 3.32 -2.41 -1.97
C TYR A 130 4.85 -2.35 -2.07
N ASN A 131 5.55 -2.85 -1.05
CA ASN A 131 7.02 -2.79 -0.97
C ASN A 131 7.71 -3.79 -1.90
N CYS A 132 7.32 -5.08 -1.93
CA CYS A 132 8.02 -6.09 -2.73
C CYS A 132 7.30 -6.48 -4.03
N GLY A 133 6.15 -5.86 -4.29
CA GLY A 133 5.30 -6.18 -5.44
C GLY A 133 4.29 -7.31 -5.18
N PRO A 134 3.13 -7.30 -5.88
CA PRO A 134 2.04 -8.23 -5.66
C PRO A 134 2.43 -9.69 -5.92
N GLY A 135 3.22 -9.95 -6.96
CA GLY A 135 3.72 -11.31 -7.24
C GLY A 135 4.65 -11.85 -6.16
N CYS A 136 5.53 -11.01 -5.62
CA CYS A 136 6.41 -11.39 -4.51
C CYS A 136 5.60 -11.75 -3.25
N TYR A 137 4.59 -10.95 -2.93
CA TYR A 137 3.76 -11.21 -1.76
C TYR A 137 2.84 -12.43 -1.96
N ALA A 138 2.32 -12.63 -3.17
CA ALA A 138 1.56 -13.81 -3.53
C ALA A 138 2.38 -15.11 -3.38
N ASP A 139 3.63 -15.12 -3.85
CA ASP A 139 4.55 -16.26 -3.70
C ASP A 139 4.84 -16.56 -2.22
N TYR A 140 4.95 -15.53 -1.38
CA TYR A 140 5.09 -15.69 0.07
C TYR A 140 3.84 -16.34 0.68
N LEU A 141 2.64 -15.86 0.36
CA LEU A 141 1.38 -16.45 0.85
C LEU A 141 1.18 -17.90 0.41
N ALA A 142 1.63 -18.25 -0.79
CA ALA A 142 1.59 -19.60 -1.31
C ALA A 142 2.63 -20.54 -0.63
N GLY A 143 3.58 -19.97 0.13
CA GLY A 143 4.67 -20.73 0.75
C GLY A 143 5.84 -21.00 -0.20
N ASN A 144 5.84 -20.45 -1.41
CA ASN A 144 6.85 -20.69 -2.45
C ASN A 144 8.17 -19.95 -2.17
N ARG A 145 8.14 -18.91 -1.30
CA ARG A 145 9.33 -18.15 -0.92
C ARG A 145 9.18 -17.51 0.47
N ARG A 146 10.30 -17.14 1.07
CA ARG A 146 10.31 -16.29 2.26
C ARG A 146 10.16 -14.83 1.87
N LEU A 147 9.47 -14.06 2.70
CA LEU A 147 9.36 -12.62 2.53
C LEU A 147 10.74 -11.95 2.65
N PRO A 148 11.13 -11.03 1.75
CA PRO A 148 12.40 -10.30 1.84
C PRO A 148 12.55 -9.61 3.21
N GLY A 149 13.79 -9.56 3.72
CA GLY A 149 14.06 -8.95 5.03
C GLY A 149 13.68 -7.46 5.08
N GLU A 150 13.87 -6.74 3.98
CA GLU A 150 13.43 -5.35 3.82
C GLU A 150 11.92 -5.23 3.97
N THR A 151 11.16 -6.06 3.26
CA THR A 151 9.70 -6.05 3.31
C THR A 151 9.17 -6.39 4.71
N ARG A 152 9.79 -7.32 5.41
CA ARG A 152 9.43 -7.61 6.82
C ARG A 152 9.65 -6.39 7.72
N ARG A 153 10.79 -5.68 7.57
CA ARG A 153 11.06 -4.44 8.31
C ARG A 153 10.07 -3.33 7.94
N TYR A 154 9.73 -3.23 6.66
CA TYR A 154 8.72 -2.29 6.17
C TYR A 154 7.37 -2.50 6.86
N ILE A 155 6.85 -3.72 6.82
CA ILE A 155 5.58 -4.07 7.50
C ILE A 155 5.67 -3.75 9.00
N ALA A 156 6.73 -4.21 9.68
CA ALA A 156 6.91 -3.99 11.10
C ALA A 156 7.03 -2.50 11.47
N SER A 157 7.58 -1.67 10.58
CA SER A 157 7.68 -0.23 10.78
C SER A 157 6.37 0.51 10.59
N VAL A 158 5.57 0.15 9.58
CA VAL A 158 4.37 0.92 9.19
C VAL A 158 3.11 0.42 9.88
N SER A 159 2.92 -0.91 9.97
CA SER A 159 1.69 -1.53 10.47
C SER A 159 1.23 -1.01 11.84
N PRO A 160 2.08 -0.86 12.87
CA PRO A 160 1.63 -0.39 14.19
C PRO A 160 1.06 1.05 14.17
N ARG A 161 1.39 1.82 13.16
CA ARG A 161 0.97 3.23 13.03
C ARG A 161 -0.33 3.39 12.24
N LEU A 162 -0.83 2.31 11.66
CA LEU A 162 -2.13 2.28 10.99
C LEU A 162 -3.29 2.06 11.98
N GLU A 163 -2.97 1.64 13.21
CA GLU A 163 -3.94 1.35 14.27
C GLU A 163 -4.53 2.65 14.82
N GLY A 164 -5.61 3.09 14.25
CA GLY A 164 -6.34 4.30 14.62
C GLY A 164 -7.41 4.70 13.61
N GLY A 165 -7.37 4.09 12.44
CA GLY A 165 -8.23 4.47 11.31
C GLY A 165 -9.38 3.51 10.96
N ILE A 166 -9.42 2.28 11.49
CA ILE A 166 -10.57 1.37 11.28
C ILE A 166 -10.74 0.51 12.54
N THR A 167 -11.75 0.78 13.32
CA THR A 167 -12.26 -0.13 14.35
C THR A 167 -12.87 -1.36 13.65
N GLY A 168 -12.09 -2.42 13.54
CA GLY A 168 -12.56 -3.68 12.94
C GLY A 168 -11.43 -4.70 12.79
N GLY A 169 -11.08 -5.40 13.88
CA GLY A 169 -10.19 -6.55 13.87
C GLY A 169 -8.74 -6.26 14.28
N THR A 170 -8.49 -6.28 15.56
CA THR A 170 -7.13 -6.43 16.11
C THR A 170 -6.51 -7.72 15.61
N VAL A 171 -5.50 -7.61 14.76
CA VAL A 171 -4.59 -8.72 14.47
C VAL A 171 -3.34 -8.48 15.28
N GLU A 172 -3.23 -9.18 16.39
CA GLU A 172 -2.00 -9.28 17.17
C GLU A 172 -0.94 -9.96 16.29
N VAL A 173 0.03 -9.17 15.84
CA VAL A 173 1.21 -9.70 15.17
C VAL A 173 2.04 -10.39 16.25
N ALA A 174 2.02 -11.72 16.26
CA ALA A 174 2.88 -12.51 17.14
C ALA A 174 4.31 -11.99 17.03
N SER A 175 4.81 -11.48 18.14
CA SER A 175 6.18 -10.98 18.28
C SER A 175 7.16 -12.10 17.96
N LEU A 176 7.80 -12.03 16.81
CA LEU A 176 8.94 -12.88 16.51
C LEU A 176 10.14 -12.41 17.35
N PRO A 177 10.87 -13.31 18.02
CA PRO A 177 12.01 -12.93 18.82
C PRO A 177 13.07 -12.23 17.98
N ALA A 178 13.54 -11.09 18.46
CA ALA A 178 14.63 -10.33 17.87
C ALA A 178 15.93 -11.12 17.99
N THR A 179 16.32 -11.80 16.91
CA THR A 179 17.65 -12.35 16.76
C THR A 179 18.57 -11.23 16.30
N GLN A 180 19.57 -10.90 17.12
CA GLN A 180 20.60 -9.91 16.82
C GLN A 180 21.29 -10.21 15.49
N PRO A 181 21.60 -9.19 14.65
CA PRO A 181 22.33 -9.39 13.41
C PRO A 181 23.81 -9.72 13.73
N PRO A 182 24.41 -10.67 12.99
CA PRO A 182 25.86 -10.87 13.06
C PRO A 182 26.61 -9.69 12.42
N PRO A 183 27.89 -9.44 12.77
CA PRO A 183 28.66 -8.30 12.33
C PRO A 183 28.88 -8.32 10.80
N ILE A 184 28.81 -7.14 10.21
CA ILE A 184 28.94 -6.91 8.77
C ILE A 184 30.36 -7.22 8.33
N SER A 185 30.55 -8.31 7.58
CA SER A 185 31.79 -8.55 6.83
C SER A 185 31.71 -7.82 5.49
N ALA A 186 32.84 -7.22 5.09
CA ALA A 186 32.98 -6.33 3.96
C ALA A 186 32.50 -6.96 2.65
N ALA A 187 31.83 -6.16 1.82
CA ALA A 187 31.37 -6.52 0.48
C ALA A 187 32.55 -6.77 -0.48
N PRO A 188 32.51 -7.82 -1.32
CA PRO A 188 33.44 -7.98 -2.41
C PRO A 188 33.13 -7.00 -3.57
N ALA A 189 34.20 -6.54 -4.24
CA ALA A 189 34.18 -5.60 -5.35
C ALA A 189 33.36 -6.10 -6.57
N PRO A 190 32.78 -5.21 -7.39
CA PRO A 190 32.01 -5.61 -8.55
C PRO A 190 32.90 -6.21 -9.65
N VAL A 191 32.52 -7.38 -10.12
CA VAL A 191 33.10 -8.03 -11.31
C VAL A 191 32.53 -7.44 -12.60
N PRO A 192 33.33 -7.19 -13.64
CA PRO A 192 32.83 -6.69 -14.92
C PRO A 192 31.97 -7.75 -15.62
N VAL A 193 30.72 -7.40 -15.95
CA VAL A 193 29.83 -8.22 -16.76
C VAL A 193 30.03 -7.91 -18.24
N THR A 194 30.52 -8.88 -19.01
CA THR A 194 30.50 -8.87 -20.47
C THR A 194 29.07 -9.06 -20.99
N PRO A 195 28.63 -8.31 -22.02
CA PRO A 195 27.29 -8.49 -22.60
C PRO A 195 27.20 -9.84 -23.30
N VAL A 196 26.21 -10.64 -22.90
CA VAL A 196 25.85 -11.89 -23.60
C VAL A 196 24.88 -11.55 -24.73
N PRO A 197 25.11 -12.02 -25.98
CA PRO A 197 24.16 -11.80 -27.08
C PRO A 197 22.83 -12.48 -26.81
N ALA A 198 21.72 -11.79 -27.11
CA ALA A 198 20.38 -12.34 -26.99
C ALA A 198 20.18 -13.52 -27.96
N PRO A 199 19.53 -14.62 -27.51
CA PRO A 199 19.18 -15.72 -28.40
C PRO A 199 18.11 -15.31 -29.41
N PRO A 200 18.08 -15.90 -30.62
CA PRO A 200 17.10 -15.60 -31.63
C PRO A 200 15.68 -15.97 -31.16
N VAL A 201 14.76 -15.01 -31.35
CA VAL A 201 13.33 -15.18 -31.03
C VAL A 201 12.71 -16.13 -32.06
N ALA A 202 12.25 -17.30 -31.62
CA ALA A 202 11.46 -18.21 -32.44
C ALA A 202 10.05 -17.65 -32.68
N PRO A 203 9.45 -17.86 -33.86
CA PRO A 203 8.08 -17.42 -34.15
C PRO A 203 7.07 -18.08 -33.21
N LEU A 204 6.16 -17.26 -32.66
CA LEU A 204 5.05 -17.75 -31.84
C LEU A 204 4.10 -18.61 -32.69
N PRO A 205 3.60 -19.74 -32.16
CA PRO A 205 2.57 -20.53 -32.83
C PRO A 205 1.27 -19.73 -32.92
N PRO A 206 0.43 -19.98 -33.95
CA PRO A 206 -0.85 -19.28 -34.11
C PRO A 206 -1.80 -19.55 -32.94
N PRO A 207 -2.70 -18.61 -32.61
CA PRO A 207 -3.65 -18.76 -31.50
C PRO A 207 -4.58 -19.96 -31.76
N VAL A 208 -4.61 -20.88 -30.80
CA VAL A 208 -5.58 -21.98 -30.77
C VAL A 208 -6.95 -21.39 -30.40
N ILE A 209 -7.80 -21.19 -31.41
CA ILE A 209 -9.21 -20.82 -31.22
C ILE A 209 -9.94 -22.08 -30.79
N GLY A 210 -10.27 -22.18 -29.50
CA GLY A 210 -11.05 -23.35 -29.05
C GLY A 210 -10.97 -23.67 -27.55
N ALA A 211 -10.81 -22.68 -26.67
CA ALA A 211 -11.12 -22.86 -25.27
C ALA A 211 -12.41 -22.08 -24.95
N THR A 212 -13.52 -22.80 -24.83
CA THR A 212 -14.77 -22.26 -24.29
C THR A 212 -14.45 -21.66 -22.93
N PRO A 213 -14.74 -20.34 -22.67
CA PRO A 213 -14.56 -19.77 -21.35
C PRO A 213 -15.46 -20.56 -20.40
N LEU A 214 -14.87 -21.13 -19.35
CA LEU A 214 -15.66 -21.62 -18.22
C LEU A 214 -16.55 -20.45 -17.77
N PRO A 215 -17.86 -20.70 -17.52
CA PRO A 215 -18.77 -19.63 -17.13
C PRO A 215 -18.24 -18.98 -15.84
N VAL A 216 -17.84 -17.71 -15.94
CA VAL A 216 -17.62 -16.85 -14.79
C VAL A 216 -18.99 -16.72 -14.12
N LYS A 217 -19.22 -17.53 -13.11
CA LYS A 217 -20.43 -17.43 -12.28
C LYS A 217 -20.26 -16.10 -11.53
N VAL A 218 -20.96 -15.07 -12.00
CA VAL A 218 -21.13 -13.82 -11.28
C VAL A 218 -21.68 -14.21 -9.92
N ALA A 219 -20.93 -13.98 -8.86
CA ALA A 219 -21.32 -14.28 -7.50
C ALA A 219 -22.70 -13.68 -7.26
N ALA A 220 -23.65 -14.51 -6.85
CA ALA A 220 -24.98 -14.07 -6.50
C ALA A 220 -24.88 -12.98 -5.43
N ALA A 221 -25.47 -11.81 -5.71
CA ALA A 221 -25.50 -10.69 -4.80
C ALA A 221 -26.13 -11.14 -3.47
N GLY A 222 -25.40 -11.08 -2.34
CA GLY A 222 -26.09 -11.19 -1.07
C GLY A 222 -25.35 -11.66 0.16
N GLY A 223 -24.05 -11.91 0.15
CA GLY A 223 -23.37 -12.37 1.37
C GLY A 223 -22.01 -11.73 1.59
N TRP A 224 -21.58 -11.67 2.87
CA TRP A 224 -20.21 -11.30 3.21
C TRP A 224 -19.23 -12.37 2.71
N THR A 225 -18.04 -11.92 2.41
CA THR A 225 -16.98 -12.75 1.82
C THR A 225 -15.76 -12.75 2.72
N VAL A 226 -15.15 -13.92 2.86
CA VAL A 226 -13.80 -14.07 3.41
C VAL A 226 -12.83 -14.18 2.24
N GLN A 227 -11.88 -13.26 2.12
CA GLN A 227 -10.80 -13.32 1.16
C GLN A 227 -9.52 -13.80 1.85
N LEU A 228 -8.89 -14.82 1.28
CA LEU A 228 -7.73 -15.51 1.84
C LEU A 228 -6.40 -15.06 1.20
N GLY A 229 -6.48 -14.09 0.30
CA GLY A 229 -5.35 -13.54 -0.44
C GLY A 229 -5.54 -13.63 -1.96
N ALA A 230 -4.45 -13.31 -2.67
CA ALA A 230 -4.36 -13.46 -4.12
C ALA A 230 -3.06 -14.20 -4.46
N PHE A 231 -3.11 -15.09 -5.44
CA PHE A 231 -2.05 -16.05 -5.75
C PHE A 231 -1.71 -16.02 -7.24
N ARG A 232 -0.52 -16.53 -7.62
CA ARG A 232 -0.09 -16.56 -9.02
C ARG A 232 -0.73 -17.70 -9.83
N SER A 233 -1.33 -18.66 -9.17
CA SER A 233 -1.95 -19.81 -9.80
C SER A 233 -3.37 -20.04 -9.24
N PRO A 234 -4.33 -20.48 -10.08
CA PRO A 234 -5.65 -20.87 -9.60
C PRO A 234 -5.58 -22.06 -8.64
N ASP A 235 -4.58 -22.96 -8.81
CA ASP A 235 -4.39 -24.12 -7.95
C ASP A 235 -3.96 -23.72 -6.53
N ASP A 236 -3.08 -22.70 -6.40
CA ASP A 236 -2.70 -22.14 -5.10
C ASP A 236 -3.94 -21.58 -4.39
N SER A 237 -4.76 -20.83 -5.12
CA SER A 237 -6.02 -20.29 -4.60
C SER A 237 -6.97 -21.39 -4.15
N ALA A 238 -7.12 -22.45 -4.93
CA ALA A 238 -7.96 -23.59 -4.57
C ALA A 238 -7.44 -24.32 -3.32
N ARG A 239 -6.12 -24.55 -3.24
CA ARG A 239 -5.49 -25.20 -2.07
C ARG A 239 -5.71 -24.43 -0.78
N ILE A 240 -5.57 -23.11 -0.82
CA ILE A 240 -5.78 -22.24 0.35
C ILE A 240 -7.25 -22.24 0.79
N ILE A 241 -8.19 -22.18 -0.16
CA ILE A 241 -9.62 -22.31 0.10
C ILE A 241 -9.92 -23.65 0.78
N ASP A 242 -9.40 -24.75 0.26
CA ASP A 242 -9.61 -26.08 0.83
C ASP A 242 -8.99 -26.21 2.22
N ARG A 243 -7.82 -25.61 2.44
CA ARG A 243 -7.21 -25.56 3.77
C ARG A 243 -8.10 -24.80 4.76
N ALA A 244 -8.59 -23.63 4.41
CA ALA A 244 -9.48 -22.83 5.26
C ALA A 244 -10.78 -23.60 5.60
N ARG A 245 -11.40 -24.25 4.62
CA ARG A 245 -12.62 -25.05 4.83
C ARG A 245 -12.37 -26.25 5.76
N ARG A 246 -11.22 -26.93 5.64
CA ARG A 246 -10.85 -28.03 6.55
C ARG A 246 -10.56 -27.54 7.97
N SER A 247 -10.02 -26.33 8.11
CA SER A 247 -9.73 -25.75 9.43
C SER A 247 -10.99 -25.31 10.17
N MET A 248 -12.07 -24.98 9.45
CA MET A 248 -13.34 -24.50 10.01
C MET A 248 -14.56 -25.17 9.31
N PRO A 249 -14.73 -26.49 9.45
CA PRO A 249 -15.77 -27.22 8.71
C PRO A 249 -17.20 -26.82 9.09
N GLY A 250 -17.45 -26.36 10.31
CA GLY A 250 -18.77 -25.92 10.76
C GLY A 250 -19.29 -24.70 10.00
N THR A 251 -18.46 -23.70 9.82
CA THR A 251 -18.85 -22.40 9.22
C THR A 251 -18.54 -22.36 7.73
N LEU A 252 -17.32 -22.79 7.32
CA LEU A 252 -16.84 -22.58 5.95
C LEU A 252 -17.20 -23.69 4.97
N SER A 253 -17.71 -24.86 5.43
CA SER A 253 -18.12 -25.95 4.53
C SER A 253 -19.29 -25.57 3.61
N ARG A 254 -20.16 -24.68 4.06
CA ARG A 254 -21.37 -24.24 3.33
C ARG A 254 -21.13 -23.04 2.42
N THR A 255 -19.94 -22.43 2.47
CA THR A 255 -19.60 -21.27 1.66
C THR A 255 -19.35 -21.65 0.21
N GLU A 256 -19.68 -20.74 -0.71
CA GLU A 256 -19.32 -20.87 -2.12
C GLU A 256 -17.83 -20.54 -2.31
N ARG A 257 -17.14 -21.37 -3.09
CA ARG A 257 -15.73 -21.19 -3.46
C ARG A 257 -15.63 -20.32 -4.70
N VAL A 258 -14.92 -19.20 -4.60
CA VAL A 258 -14.71 -18.30 -5.72
C VAL A 258 -13.21 -18.08 -5.92
N VAL A 259 -12.72 -18.40 -7.12
CA VAL A 259 -11.39 -18.03 -7.58
C VAL A 259 -11.58 -16.98 -8.67
N GLN A 260 -11.25 -15.72 -8.35
CA GLN A 260 -11.45 -14.59 -9.25
C GLN A 260 -10.11 -14.13 -9.82
N THR A 261 -10.01 -14.08 -11.16
CA THR A 261 -8.83 -13.52 -11.83
C THR A 261 -8.80 -12.00 -11.72
N VAL A 262 -7.62 -11.45 -11.44
CA VAL A 262 -7.34 -10.01 -11.44
C VAL A 262 -6.06 -9.78 -12.21
N ASP A 263 -6.14 -8.99 -13.26
CA ASP A 263 -4.98 -8.62 -14.05
C ASP A 263 -4.12 -7.59 -13.31
N THR A 264 -2.82 -7.84 -13.25
CA THR A 264 -1.82 -6.93 -12.68
C THR A 264 -0.67 -6.72 -13.66
N GLN A 265 0.13 -5.68 -13.43
CA GLN A 265 1.35 -5.39 -14.24
C GLN A 265 2.31 -6.59 -14.34
N ASN A 266 2.32 -7.44 -13.33
CA ASN A 266 3.23 -8.61 -13.24
C ASN A 266 2.54 -9.93 -13.64
N GLY A 267 1.43 -9.83 -14.39
CA GLY A 267 0.59 -10.94 -14.80
C GLY A 267 -0.64 -11.14 -13.91
N PRO A 268 -1.49 -12.11 -14.23
CA PRO A 268 -2.73 -12.35 -13.51
C PRO A 268 -2.46 -12.85 -12.09
N LEU A 269 -3.30 -12.42 -11.15
CA LEU A 269 -3.45 -13.00 -9.83
C LEU A 269 -4.85 -13.58 -9.65
N TYR A 270 -4.97 -14.55 -8.80
CA TYR A 270 -6.19 -15.31 -8.54
C TYR A 270 -6.59 -15.10 -7.08
N ARG A 271 -7.66 -14.32 -6.84
CA ARG A 271 -8.21 -14.10 -5.50
C ARG A 271 -8.89 -15.36 -5.00
N ALA A 272 -8.51 -15.82 -3.82
CA ALA A 272 -9.14 -16.94 -3.13
C ALA A 272 -10.23 -16.41 -2.20
N ARG A 273 -11.49 -16.69 -2.49
CA ARG A 273 -12.66 -16.17 -1.75
C ARG A 273 -13.60 -17.29 -1.35
N LEU A 274 -14.23 -17.10 -0.19
CA LEU A 274 -15.36 -17.89 0.32
C LEU A 274 -16.53 -16.94 0.59
N THR A 275 -17.64 -17.11 -0.14
CA THR A 275 -18.79 -16.19 -0.15
C THR A 275 -20.01 -16.83 0.51
N GLY A 276 -21.04 -16.01 0.79
CA GLY A 276 -22.31 -16.48 1.36
C GLY A 276 -22.34 -16.51 2.88
N LEU A 277 -21.50 -15.72 3.54
CA LEU A 277 -21.44 -15.60 5.00
C LEU A 277 -22.30 -14.43 5.51
N THR A 278 -22.67 -14.49 6.79
CA THR A 278 -23.08 -13.30 7.53
C THR A 278 -21.87 -12.44 7.88
N GLN A 279 -22.08 -11.17 8.25
CA GLN A 279 -20.98 -10.30 8.70
C GLN A 279 -20.24 -10.89 9.90
N GLN A 280 -21.00 -11.43 10.85
CA GLN A 280 -20.44 -12.01 12.07
C GLN A 280 -19.64 -13.28 11.77
N ASP A 281 -20.16 -14.19 10.93
CA ASP A 281 -19.45 -15.41 10.55
C ASP A 281 -18.16 -15.08 9.77
N ALA A 282 -18.18 -14.10 8.88
CA ALA A 282 -17.01 -13.67 8.14
C ALA A 282 -15.94 -13.10 9.08
N ALA A 283 -16.33 -12.22 10.01
CA ALA A 283 -15.40 -11.62 10.98
C ALA A 283 -14.80 -12.69 11.91
N GLN A 284 -15.62 -13.57 12.46
CA GLN A 284 -15.18 -14.65 13.35
C GLN A 284 -14.29 -15.67 12.61
N SER A 285 -14.63 -16.00 11.36
CA SER A 285 -13.82 -16.90 10.53
C SER A 285 -12.46 -16.29 10.25
N CYS A 286 -12.40 -15.01 9.89
CA CYS A 286 -11.11 -14.33 9.65
C CYS A 286 -10.26 -14.25 10.93
N ALA A 287 -10.83 -13.93 12.08
CA ALA A 287 -10.09 -13.91 13.35
C ALA A 287 -9.47 -15.29 13.64
N SER A 288 -10.25 -16.37 13.49
CA SER A 288 -9.78 -17.75 13.71
C SER A 288 -8.71 -18.18 12.71
N LEU A 289 -8.91 -17.91 11.40
CA LEU A 289 -7.96 -18.25 10.35
C LEU A 289 -6.63 -17.50 10.51
N THR A 290 -6.69 -16.22 10.90
CA THR A 290 -5.50 -15.41 11.19
C THR A 290 -4.73 -15.96 12.40
N GLY A 291 -5.42 -16.35 13.45
CA GLY A 291 -4.83 -17.03 14.61
C GLY A 291 -4.13 -18.35 14.25
N MET A 292 -4.56 -19.01 13.17
CA MET A 292 -3.91 -20.21 12.59
C MET A 292 -2.83 -19.88 11.56
N GLY A 293 -2.44 -18.61 11.39
CA GLY A 293 -1.39 -18.17 10.47
C GLY A 293 -1.83 -18.11 8.99
N MET A 294 -3.12 -18.09 8.70
CA MET A 294 -3.64 -17.88 7.35
C MET A 294 -4.01 -16.41 7.14
N ALA A 295 -3.60 -15.85 6.00
CA ALA A 295 -4.07 -14.52 5.60
C ALA A 295 -5.59 -14.55 5.44
N CYS A 296 -6.27 -13.56 6.01
CA CYS A 296 -7.72 -13.44 5.92
C CYS A 296 -8.17 -12.00 6.12
N PHE A 297 -9.11 -11.54 5.30
CA PHE A 297 -9.83 -10.29 5.55
C PHE A 297 -11.28 -10.36 5.04
N VAL A 298 -12.12 -9.57 5.66
CA VAL A 298 -13.57 -9.56 5.40
C VAL A 298 -13.86 -8.57 4.28
N VAL A 299 -14.65 -9.00 3.31
CA VAL A 299 -15.10 -8.20 2.17
C VAL A 299 -16.62 -8.05 2.25
N PRO A 300 -17.15 -6.82 2.24
CA PRO A 300 -18.58 -6.59 2.27
C PRO A 300 -19.24 -7.03 0.96
N PRO A 301 -20.58 -7.24 0.98
CA PRO A 301 -21.35 -7.51 -0.23
C PRO A 301 -21.17 -6.41 -1.27
N GLY A 302 -20.95 -6.79 -2.54
CA GLY A 302 -20.82 -5.85 -3.65
C GLY A 302 -19.43 -5.25 -3.86
N ALA A 303 -18.38 -5.70 -3.13
CA ALA A 303 -16.99 -5.26 -3.28
C ALA A 303 -16.13 -6.23 -4.09
#